data_b3b00afd0df600419a3b60a24aca22f9
#
_entry.id   b3b00afd0df600419a3b60a24aca22f9
#
_cell.length_a   1.000
_cell.length_b   1.000
_cell.length_c   1.000
_cell.angle_alpha   90.00
_cell.angle_beta   90.00
_cell.angle_gamma   90.00
#
_symmetry.space_group_name_H-M   'P 1'
#
loop_
_entity.id
_entity.type
_entity.pdbx_description
1 polymer ?
#
loop_
_entity_poly.entity_id
_entity_poly.type
_entity_poly.pdbx_seq_one_letter_code
_entity_poly.pdbx_strand_id
1 'polypeptide(L)'
;MHSDVRPTGDFSCSNKLINQIFDISKRSYLSNLFGIPTDCPHREKNGWMADGYMVQEAGMINFDSRNIYAKWVNDMIDAQEADGNVPGIVPTSWHWDSNWAGPMWDAAIFITPHLLYQYSGDTRAIETIYPAAKRYLEYLQTREEANGTINHGLGDWLFYKAQTPVDFMATCFYYWDNVLMAQMARLTGREPEAAPYEAKAEKLKVLINELFFDPEKVCYSNGTQLSYALPLYVGIVPEQYEKRLAENLNCCIADNDYSLDFGFIGSLVVPAVLSDYGYADAVYRMVTKTTLPSWGYWIEQCGATSLFETWDVLRNIGDASRNHPSMGAVSAWMYKTLAGIQVDPEQPAFRHVLIRPAFVDGLNWAKASYDSQRGEIRSAWERNGDRITLNVQIPANMTATVSLPSAAVEAVGCKGNAKNIRKITDKKSSGVAYRIGSGAYRFTCTIN
;
A
#
# COMPACT_ATOMS: atom_id res chain seq x y z
N MET A 1 -20.35 6.87 -15.45
CA MET A 1 -19.53 6.34 -16.58
C MET A 1 -18.14 6.14 -16.03
N HIS A 2 -17.42 5.08 -16.35
CA HIS A 2 -16.04 4.80 -15.99
C HIS A 2 -15.39 3.95 -17.08
N SER A 3 -14.06 3.79 -17.03
CA SER A 3 -13.35 2.88 -17.92
C SER A 3 -13.85 1.45 -17.75
N ASP A 4 -13.93 0.73 -18.86
CA ASP A 4 -14.37 -0.68 -18.85
C ASP A 4 -13.25 -1.57 -18.28
N VAL A 5 -13.41 -1.98 -17.03
CA VAL A 5 -12.48 -2.85 -16.30
C VAL A 5 -13.24 -4.02 -15.68
N ARG A 6 -12.75 -5.23 -15.92
CA ARG A 6 -13.33 -6.46 -15.39
C ARG A 6 -13.01 -6.61 -13.90
N PRO A 7 -13.98 -7.00 -13.04
CA PRO A 7 -13.69 -7.38 -11.67
C PRO A 7 -12.72 -8.57 -11.61
N THR A 8 -11.74 -8.51 -10.71
CA THR A 8 -10.72 -9.56 -10.51
C THR A 8 -10.64 -10.05 -9.07
N GLY A 9 -10.99 -9.22 -8.12
CA GLY A 9 -10.97 -9.55 -6.69
C GLY A 9 -12.32 -9.42 -6.03
N ASP A 10 -12.52 -10.24 -5.00
CA ASP A 10 -13.65 -10.15 -4.10
C ASP A 10 -13.19 -10.38 -2.66
N PHE A 11 -13.80 -9.68 -1.72
CA PHE A 11 -13.53 -9.79 -0.29
C PHE A 11 -14.82 -9.66 0.49
N SER A 12 -14.96 -10.45 1.55
CA SER A 12 -16.00 -10.26 2.57
C SER A 12 -15.57 -10.86 3.91
N CYS A 13 -16.16 -10.36 4.99
CA CYS A 13 -15.90 -10.83 6.33
C CYS A 13 -17.16 -10.76 7.21
N SER A 14 -17.06 -11.24 8.45
CA SER A 14 -18.16 -11.25 9.41
C SER A 14 -18.57 -9.87 9.95
N ASN A 15 -17.78 -8.81 9.71
CA ASN A 15 -18.09 -7.45 10.13
C ASN A 15 -18.75 -6.65 9.00
N LYS A 16 -19.99 -6.21 9.23
CA LYS A 16 -20.77 -5.46 8.24
C LYS A 16 -20.12 -4.14 7.85
N LEU A 17 -19.55 -3.40 8.81
CA LEU A 17 -18.92 -2.10 8.55
C LEU A 17 -17.69 -2.24 7.66
N ILE A 18 -16.85 -3.26 7.89
CA ILE A 18 -15.70 -3.58 7.02
C ILE A 18 -16.16 -3.84 5.57
N ASN A 19 -17.21 -4.63 5.39
CA ASN A 19 -17.76 -4.90 4.05
C ASN A 19 -18.28 -3.61 3.39
N GLN A 20 -18.93 -2.73 4.13
CA GLN A 20 -19.40 -1.44 3.62
C GLN A 20 -18.24 -0.52 3.21
N ILE A 21 -17.16 -0.45 4.03
CA ILE A 21 -15.94 0.32 3.70
C ILE A 21 -15.29 -0.24 2.42
N PHE A 22 -15.23 -1.57 2.30
CA PHE A 22 -14.72 -2.22 1.08
C PHE A 22 -15.54 -1.84 -0.15
N ASP A 23 -16.86 -1.86 -0.06
CA ASP A 23 -17.77 -1.53 -1.17
C ASP A 23 -17.67 -0.06 -1.59
N ILE A 24 -17.61 0.89 -0.63
CA ILE A 24 -17.47 2.31 -0.97
C ILE A 24 -16.08 2.64 -1.53
N SER A 25 -15.04 1.90 -1.12
CA SER A 25 -13.69 2.02 -1.70
C SER A 25 -13.67 1.60 -3.17
N LYS A 26 -14.28 0.44 -3.49
CA LYS A 26 -14.44 -0.02 -4.88
C LYS A 26 -15.23 0.96 -5.73
N ARG A 27 -16.31 1.52 -5.18
CA ARG A 27 -17.15 2.49 -5.88
C ARG A 27 -16.40 3.79 -6.16
N SER A 28 -15.66 4.30 -5.17
CA SER A 28 -14.86 5.52 -5.36
C SER A 28 -13.76 5.30 -6.39
N TYR A 29 -13.08 4.16 -6.35
CA TYR A 29 -12.09 3.81 -7.37
C TYR A 29 -12.68 3.80 -8.78
N LEU A 30 -13.78 3.07 -9.02
CA LEU A 30 -14.41 2.99 -10.35
C LEU A 30 -14.92 4.34 -10.85
N SER A 31 -15.53 5.14 -9.96
CA SER A 31 -16.04 6.46 -10.34
C SER A 31 -14.94 7.49 -10.63
N ASN A 32 -13.69 7.15 -10.33
CA ASN A 32 -12.50 7.95 -10.59
C ASN A 32 -11.55 7.32 -11.62
N LEU A 33 -12.07 6.45 -12.48
CA LEU A 33 -11.29 5.77 -13.51
C LEU A 33 -11.81 6.11 -14.91
N PHE A 34 -11.25 7.15 -15.55
CA PHE A 34 -11.67 7.68 -16.84
C PHE A 34 -10.55 7.64 -17.89
N GLY A 35 -9.93 6.47 -18.09
CA GLY A 35 -8.75 6.30 -18.94
C GLY A 35 -7.45 6.72 -18.26
N ILE A 36 -7.57 7.42 -17.13
CA ILE A 36 -6.56 7.74 -16.13
C ILE A 36 -7.19 7.61 -14.74
N PRO A 37 -6.41 7.42 -13.67
CA PRO A 37 -6.92 7.65 -12.32
C PRO A 37 -7.13 9.15 -12.09
N THR A 38 -8.26 9.53 -11.49
CA THR A 38 -8.57 10.92 -11.15
C THR A 38 -8.81 11.06 -9.65
N ASP A 39 -8.63 12.28 -9.14
CA ASP A 39 -8.87 12.65 -7.75
C ASP A 39 -10.35 12.61 -7.37
N CYS A 40 -11.20 13.21 -8.19
CA CYS A 40 -12.64 13.24 -7.98
C CYS A 40 -13.42 13.30 -9.30
N PRO A 41 -14.66 12.74 -9.36
CA PRO A 41 -15.38 12.63 -10.64
C PRO A 41 -16.24 13.86 -10.97
N HIS A 42 -16.31 14.87 -10.11
CA HIS A 42 -17.27 15.97 -10.27
C HIS A 42 -16.64 17.36 -10.24
N ARG A 43 -15.61 17.61 -9.43
CA ARG A 43 -15.02 18.95 -9.23
C ARG A 43 -13.80 19.14 -10.12
N GLU A 44 -12.70 18.48 -9.80
CA GLU A 44 -11.42 18.66 -10.51
C GLU A 44 -11.29 17.73 -11.72
N LYS A 45 -11.51 16.43 -11.53
CA LYS A 45 -11.32 15.39 -12.56
C LYS A 45 -9.89 15.34 -13.08
N ASN A 46 -8.94 15.64 -12.21
CA ASN A 46 -7.53 15.74 -12.52
C ASN A 46 -6.80 14.42 -12.22
N GLY A 47 -5.76 14.14 -13.00
CA GLY A 47 -4.88 12.99 -12.79
C GLY A 47 -3.82 13.26 -11.74
N TRP A 48 -4.21 13.63 -10.49
CA TRP A 48 -3.28 13.80 -9.39
C TRP A 48 -2.47 12.54 -9.16
N MET A 49 -1.14 12.68 -9.18
CA MET A 49 -0.24 11.52 -9.24
C MET A 49 -0.27 10.68 -7.97
N ALA A 50 -0.29 11.32 -6.78
CA ALA A 50 -0.41 10.57 -5.53
C ALA A 50 -1.74 9.83 -5.42
N ASP A 51 -2.85 10.49 -5.77
CA ASP A 51 -4.18 9.88 -5.77
C ASP A 51 -4.23 8.62 -6.62
N GLY A 52 -3.56 8.65 -7.78
CA GLY A 52 -3.48 7.52 -8.69
C GLY A 52 -2.71 6.34 -8.11
N TYR A 53 -1.47 6.55 -7.62
CA TYR A 53 -0.65 5.44 -7.16
C TYR A 53 -1.08 4.88 -5.80
N MET A 54 -1.60 5.72 -4.89
CA MET A 54 -2.03 5.26 -3.57
C MET A 54 -3.16 4.22 -3.64
N VAL A 55 -4.02 4.31 -4.64
CA VAL A 55 -5.12 3.35 -4.83
C VAL A 55 -4.84 2.32 -5.94
N GLN A 56 -3.68 2.38 -6.56
CA GLN A 56 -3.35 1.49 -7.68
C GLN A 56 -3.38 0.02 -7.28
N GLU A 57 -2.76 -0.35 -6.16
CA GLU A 57 -2.76 -1.73 -5.68
C GLU A 57 -4.18 -2.21 -5.38
N ALA A 58 -4.96 -1.41 -4.66
CA ALA A 58 -6.38 -1.69 -4.39
C ALA A 58 -7.18 -1.84 -5.70
N GLY A 59 -6.91 -0.98 -6.67
CA GLY A 59 -7.50 -1.04 -8.00
C GLY A 59 -7.16 -2.32 -8.75
N MET A 60 -5.89 -2.71 -8.82
CA MET A 60 -5.44 -3.92 -9.51
C MET A 60 -5.86 -5.22 -8.81
N ILE A 61 -6.09 -5.20 -7.50
CA ILE A 61 -6.71 -6.31 -6.77
C ILE A 61 -8.17 -6.47 -7.19
N ASN A 62 -8.93 -5.38 -7.17
CA ASN A 62 -10.37 -5.41 -7.38
C ASN A 62 -10.79 -5.49 -8.86
N PHE A 63 -9.95 -4.96 -9.77
CA PHE A 63 -10.26 -4.82 -11.19
C PHE A 63 -9.03 -5.05 -12.07
N ASP A 64 -9.23 -5.52 -13.28
CA ASP A 64 -8.16 -5.61 -14.30
C ASP A 64 -7.87 -4.21 -14.89
N SER A 65 -7.24 -3.37 -14.09
CA SER A 65 -6.91 -1.97 -14.44
C SER A 65 -5.49 -1.77 -14.95
N ARG A 66 -4.72 -2.86 -15.16
CA ARG A 66 -3.30 -2.80 -15.58
C ARG A 66 -3.07 -1.97 -16.84
N ASN A 67 -3.93 -2.11 -17.85
CA ASN A 67 -3.80 -1.36 -19.11
C ASN A 67 -3.97 0.14 -18.93
N ILE A 68 -4.79 0.57 -17.97
CA ILE A 68 -4.99 2.00 -17.68
C ILE A 68 -3.71 2.57 -17.05
N TYR A 69 -3.13 1.88 -16.08
CA TYR A 69 -1.87 2.32 -15.49
C TYR A 69 -0.69 2.22 -16.46
N ALA A 70 -0.64 1.21 -17.32
CA ALA A 70 0.37 1.12 -18.38
C ALA A 70 0.25 2.28 -19.40
N LYS A 71 -0.97 2.70 -19.72
CA LYS A 71 -1.22 3.91 -20.53
C LYS A 71 -0.80 5.17 -19.75
N TRP A 72 -1.13 5.27 -18.48
CA TRP A 72 -0.81 6.42 -17.63
C TRP A 72 0.70 6.62 -17.44
N VAL A 73 1.50 5.53 -17.45
CA VAL A 73 2.96 5.59 -17.51
C VAL A 73 3.43 6.38 -18.75
N ASN A 74 2.80 6.20 -19.92
CA ASN A 74 3.15 6.99 -21.10
C ASN A 74 2.71 8.45 -20.94
N ASP A 75 1.56 8.71 -20.31
CA ASP A 75 1.14 10.09 -20.05
C ASP A 75 2.14 10.83 -19.15
N MET A 76 2.75 10.14 -18.16
CA MET A 76 3.81 10.72 -17.31
C MET A 76 5.05 11.09 -18.12
N ILE A 77 5.43 10.27 -19.11
CA ILE A 77 6.56 10.55 -20.00
C ILE A 77 6.26 11.77 -20.86
N ASP A 78 5.06 11.82 -21.45
CA ASP A 78 4.64 12.90 -22.32
C ASP A 78 4.47 14.24 -21.58
N ALA A 79 4.14 14.19 -20.29
CA ALA A 79 3.98 15.37 -19.42
C ALA A 79 5.30 15.87 -18.82
N GLN A 80 6.40 15.10 -18.90
CA GLN A 80 7.67 15.49 -18.27
C GLN A 80 8.24 16.76 -18.91
N GLU A 81 8.61 17.72 -18.08
CA GLU A 81 9.18 19.00 -18.50
C GLU A 81 10.63 18.91 -18.95
N ALA A 82 11.11 19.96 -19.61
CA ALA A 82 12.45 19.99 -20.20
C ALA A 82 13.57 19.88 -19.15
N ASP A 83 13.34 20.39 -17.94
CA ASP A 83 14.27 20.30 -16.80
C ASP A 83 14.25 18.95 -16.08
N GLY A 84 13.33 18.06 -16.47
CA GLY A 84 13.18 16.73 -15.88
C GLY A 84 12.07 16.64 -14.82
N ASN A 85 11.45 17.74 -14.41
CA ASN A 85 10.31 17.72 -13.51
C ASN A 85 9.13 16.96 -14.13
N VAL A 86 8.33 16.32 -13.27
CA VAL A 86 7.05 15.73 -13.66
C VAL A 86 5.95 16.45 -12.89
N PRO A 87 4.94 17.00 -13.57
CA PRO A 87 3.85 17.68 -12.87
C PRO A 87 3.11 16.75 -11.91
N GLY A 88 2.66 17.25 -10.78
CA GLY A 88 1.86 16.49 -9.82
C GLY A 88 0.49 16.05 -10.34
N ILE A 89 0.08 16.57 -11.51
CA ILE A 89 -1.15 16.21 -12.23
C ILE A 89 -0.78 15.73 -13.64
N VAL A 90 -1.16 14.51 -13.98
CA VAL A 90 -0.87 13.92 -15.30
C VAL A 90 -2.12 13.20 -15.85
N PRO A 91 -2.58 13.58 -17.06
CA PRO A 91 -2.13 14.70 -17.90
C PRO A 91 -2.33 16.05 -17.21
N THR A 92 -1.42 16.98 -17.44
CA THR A 92 -1.45 18.32 -16.86
C THR A 92 -2.57 19.16 -17.46
N SER A 93 -3.35 19.81 -16.60
CA SER A 93 -4.33 20.78 -17.04
C SER A 93 -3.69 22.17 -17.13
N TRP A 94 -4.02 22.92 -18.18
CA TRP A 94 -3.46 24.24 -18.42
C TRP A 94 -3.75 25.30 -17.35
N HIS A 95 -4.64 25.02 -16.39
CA HIS A 95 -4.98 25.88 -15.26
C HIS A 95 -4.16 25.59 -14.00
N TRP A 96 -3.48 24.46 -13.90
CA TRP A 96 -2.79 24.02 -12.71
C TRP A 96 -1.31 23.81 -13.02
N ASP A 97 -0.51 24.80 -12.65
CA ASP A 97 0.92 24.54 -12.50
C ASP A 97 1.11 23.72 -11.23
N SER A 98 1.29 22.42 -11.39
CA SER A 98 1.42 21.48 -10.27
C SER A 98 2.87 21.12 -9.94
N ASN A 99 3.83 21.93 -10.36
CA ASN A 99 5.26 21.75 -10.11
C ASN A 99 5.65 21.83 -8.61
N TRP A 100 4.70 22.19 -7.78
CA TRP A 100 4.82 22.29 -6.34
C TRP A 100 4.35 21.05 -5.58
N ALA A 101 3.84 20.01 -6.26
CA ALA A 101 3.29 18.81 -5.62
C ALA A 101 4.36 17.97 -4.90
N GLY A 102 5.57 17.90 -5.48
CA GLY A 102 6.78 17.37 -4.87
C GLY A 102 6.88 15.85 -4.79
N PRO A 103 7.98 15.35 -4.21
CA PRO A 103 8.35 13.93 -4.30
C PRO A 103 7.29 12.95 -3.83
N MET A 104 6.43 13.31 -2.87
CA MET A 104 5.36 12.44 -2.40
C MET A 104 4.30 12.16 -3.47
N TRP A 105 4.08 13.12 -4.41
CA TRP A 105 3.16 12.96 -5.55
C TRP A 105 3.87 12.34 -6.74
N ASP A 106 5.02 12.88 -7.07
CA ASP A 106 5.77 12.57 -8.28
C ASP A 106 6.41 11.17 -8.21
N ALA A 107 6.53 10.57 -7.01
CA ALA A 107 6.95 9.17 -6.81
C ALA A 107 6.10 8.16 -7.63
N ALA A 108 4.93 8.56 -8.12
CA ALA A 108 4.15 7.75 -9.07
C ALA A 108 4.96 7.25 -10.26
N ILE A 109 5.97 8.04 -10.71
CA ILE A 109 6.86 7.68 -11.84
C ILE A 109 7.69 6.41 -11.55
N PHE A 110 7.93 6.08 -10.28
CA PHE A 110 8.62 4.86 -9.82
C PHE A 110 7.64 3.80 -9.34
N ILE A 111 6.66 4.19 -8.51
CA ILE A 111 5.74 3.27 -7.85
C ILE A 111 4.81 2.59 -8.85
N THR A 112 4.26 3.35 -9.80
CA THR A 112 3.28 2.83 -10.78
C THR A 112 3.85 1.71 -11.66
N PRO A 113 5.01 1.87 -12.32
CA PRO A 113 5.59 0.79 -13.12
C PRO A 113 6.07 -0.39 -12.26
N HIS A 114 6.53 -0.13 -11.03
CA HIS A 114 6.93 -1.19 -10.11
C HIS A 114 5.73 -2.07 -9.70
N LEU A 115 4.60 -1.48 -9.33
CA LEU A 115 3.38 -2.23 -9.02
C LEU A 115 2.85 -3.00 -10.24
N LEU A 116 2.90 -2.42 -11.44
CA LEU A 116 2.55 -3.13 -12.68
C LEU A 116 3.42 -4.39 -12.83
N TYR A 117 4.73 -4.27 -12.61
CA TYR A 117 5.62 -5.43 -12.65
C TYR A 117 5.28 -6.46 -11.57
N GLN A 118 5.05 -6.05 -10.33
CA GLN A 118 4.72 -6.95 -9.23
C GLN A 118 3.47 -7.80 -9.54
N TYR A 119 2.45 -7.19 -10.13
CA TYR A 119 1.18 -7.86 -10.43
C TYR A 119 1.15 -8.60 -11.77
N SER A 120 1.98 -8.23 -12.75
CA SER A 120 1.99 -8.81 -14.10
C SER A 120 3.26 -9.60 -14.46
N GLY A 121 4.38 -9.29 -13.83
CA GLY A 121 5.70 -9.78 -14.22
C GLY A 121 6.25 -9.15 -15.52
N ASP A 122 5.59 -8.10 -16.02
CA ASP A 122 5.92 -7.43 -17.27
C ASP A 122 6.79 -6.20 -17.00
N THR A 123 8.00 -6.18 -17.55
CA THR A 123 8.97 -5.09 -17.36
C THR A 123 8.78 -3.92 -18.32
N ARG A 124 7.91 -4.04 -19.33
CA ARG A 124 7.77 -3.01 -20.40
C ARG A 124 7.46 -1.62 -19.87
N ALA A 125 6.61 -1.50 -18.85
CA ALA A 125 6.32 -0.21 -18.22
C ALA A 125 7.57 0.40 -17.58
N ILE A 126 8.40 -0.41 -16.92
CA ILE A 126 9.68 0.01 -16.34
C ILE A 126 10.66 0.42 -17.44
N GLU A 127 10.81 -0.41 -18.48
CA GLU A 127 11.72 -0.13 -19.61
C GLU A 127 11.39 1.20 -20.29
N THR A 128 10.09 1.45 -20.49
CA THR A 128 9.59 2.64 -21.17
C THR A 128 9.80 3.92 -20.36
N ILE A 129 9.51 3.89 -19.05
CA ILE A 129 9.61 5.07 -18.19
C ILE A 129 11.03 5.35 -17.68
N TYR A 130 11.92 4.37 -17.76
CA TYR A 130 13.28 4.45 -17.17
C TYR A 130 14.04 5.74 -17.51
N PRO A 131 14.09 6.21 -18.78
CA PRO A 131 14.76 7.46 -19.11
C PRO A 131 14.12 8.69 -18.44
N ALA A 132 12.79 8.71 -18.31
CA ALA A 132 12.07 9.80 -17.66
C ALA A 132 12.29 9.78 -16.14
N ALA A 133 12.23 8.61 -15.51
CA ALA A 133 12.51 8.43 -14.09
C ALA A 133 13.94 8.87 -13.73
N LYS A 134 14.92 8.58 -14.60
CA LYS A 134 16.29 9.04 -14.45
C LYS A 134 16.39 10.57 -14.46
N ARG A 135 15.78 11.24 -15.45
CA ARG A 135 15.77 12.71 -15.53
C ARG A 135 15.07 13.34 -14.32
N TYR A 136 14.03 12.70 -13.79
CA TYR A 136 13.37 13.20 -12.60
C TYR A 136 14.28 13.15 -11.36
N LEU A 137 15.09 12.09 -11.16
CA LEU A 137 16.08 12.07 -10.08
C LEU A 137 17.18 13.12 -10.27
N GLU A 138 17.59 13.39 -11.51
CA GLU A 138 18.53 14.48 -11.83
C GLU A 138 17.90 15.84 -11.47
N TYR A 139 16.62 16.04 -11.76
CA TYR A 139 15.88 17.23 -11.33
C TYR A 139 15.82 17.33 -9.80
N LEU A 140 15.44 16.27 -9.06
CA LEU A 140 15.42 16.29 -7.60
C LEU A 140 16.77 16.64 -6.98
N GLN A 141 17.86 16.20 -7.60
CA GLN A 141 19.20 16.57 -7.14
C GLN A 141 19.43 18.09 -7.21
N THR A 142 18.83 18.79 -8.16
CA THR A 142 18.90 20.26 -8.25
C THR A 142 18.04 20.97 -7.19
N ARG A 143 17.15 20.23 -6.54
CA ARG A 143 16.23 20.71 -5.50
C ARG A 143 16.71 20.45 -4.08
N GLU A 144 17.89 19.84 -3.94
CA GLU A 144 18.50 19.60 -2.63
C GLU A 144 18.80 20.92 -1.92
N GLU A 145 18.37 21.00 -0.68
CA GLU A 145 18.78 22.08 0.24
C GLU A 145 20.28 21.96 0.57
N ALA A 146 20.85 22.97 1.18
CA ALA A 146 22.28 23.01 1.52
C ALA A 146 22.70 21.85 2.45
N ASN A 147 21.78 21.28 3.22
CA ASN A 147 22.00 20.11 4.08
C ASN A 147 21.72 18.76 3.37
N GLY A 148 21.32 18.77 2.09
CA GLY A 148 21.03 17.58 1.29
C GLY A 148 19.61 17.04 1.41
N THR A 149 18.71 17.70 2.15
CA THR A 149 17.28 17.35 2.23
C THR A 149 16.49 17.94 1.06
N ILE A 150 15.29 17.42 0.84
CA ILE A 150 14.29 18.05 -0.03
C ILE A 150 13.20 18.65 0.87
N ASN A 151 12.85 19.93 0.65
CA ASN A 151 11.85 20.64 1.45
C ASN A 151 10.81 21.33 0.57
N HIS A 152 10.11 20.53 -0.24
CA HIS A 152 8.94 21.02 -0.98
C HIS A 152 7.93 19.90 -1.22
N GLY A 153 6.69 20.26 -1.42
CA GLY A 153 5.59 19.38 -1.75
C GLY A 153 4.40 19.53 -0.80
N LEU A 154 3.34 18.78 -1.11
CA LEU A 154 2.06 18.82 -0.40
C LEU A 154 2.07 18.16 0.98
N GLY A 155 3.06 17.30 1.25
CA GLY A 155 3.11 16.56 2.51
C GLY A 155 2.04 15.46 2.59
N ASP A 156 1.57 15.16 3.80
CA ASP A 156 0.46 14.22 4.03
C ASP A 156 -0.87 14.97 3.90
N TRP A 157 -1.37 15.07 2.67
CA TRP A 157 -2.53 15.91 2.36
C TRP A 157 -3.77 15.50 3.16
N LEU A 158 -4.44 16.49 3.73
CA LEU A 158 -5.66 16.33 4.54
C LEU A 158 -5.50 15.43 5.77
N PHE A 159 -4.37 15.56 6.48
CA PHE A 159 -4.22 15.03 7.83
C PHE A 159 -5.32 15.60 8.76
N TYR A 160 -5.60 14.93 9.89
CA TYR A 160 -6.70 15.38 10.77
C TYR A 160 -6.27 16.51 11.72
N LYS A 161 -5.20 16.33 12.49
CA LYS A 161 -4.71 17.34 13.46
C LYS A 161 -3.21 17.57 13.37
N ALA A 162 -2.42 16.50 13.32
CA ALA A 162 -0.98 16.55 13.41
C ALA A 162 -0.33 16.41 12.03
N GLN A 163 0.30 17.48 11.57
CA GLN A 163 1.04 17.48 10.30
C GLN A 163 2.42 16.87 10.49
N THR A 164 2.75 15.90 9.65
CA THR A 164 4.12 15.40 9.50
C THR A 164 4.93 16.41 8.67
N PRO A 165 6.14 16.81 9.11
CA PRO A 165 6.96 17.79 8.40
C PRO A 165 7.29 17.37 6.96
N VAL A 166 7.19 18.34 6.05
CA VAL A 166 7.36 18.12 4.60
C VAL A 166 8.78 17.74 4.25
N ASP A 167 9.79 18.38 4.84
CA ASP A 167 11.20 18.11 4.63
C ASP A 167 11.58 16.66 4.97
N PHE A 168 11.06 16.14 6.09
CA PHE A 168 11.23 14.77 6.48
C PHE A 168 10.59 13.80 5.46
N MET A 169 9.32 14.03 5.11
CA MET A 169 8.59 13.18 4.18
C MET A 169 9.22 13.21 2.78
N ALA A 170 9.49 14.38 2.23
CA ALA A 170 10.06 14.54 0.90
C ALA A 170 11.44 13.87 0.80
N THR A 171 12.26 13.98 1.86
CA THR A 171 13.58 13.33 1.89
C THR A 171 13.45 11.80 2.00
N CYS A 172 12.45 11.27 2.73
CA CYS A 172 12.15 9.84 2.78
C CYS A 172 11.71 9.30 1.40
N PHE A 173 10.88 10.06 0.67
CA PHE A 173 10.47 9.68 -0.68
C PHE A 173 11.64 9.76 -1.66
N TYR A 174 12.47 10.79 -1.58
CA TYR A 174 13.69 10.88 -2.40
C TYR A 174 14.64 9.70 -2.18
N TYR A 175 14.77 9.24 -0.92
CA TYR A 175 15.46 7.98 -0.62
C TYR A 175 14.80 6.80 -1.33
N TRP A 176 13.50 6.65 -1.17
CA TRP A 176 12.75 5.51 -1.72
C TRP A 176 12.76 5.48 -3.25
N ASP A 177 12.67 6.64 -3.90
CA ASP A 177 12.77 6.79 -5.35
C ASP A 177 14.13 6.27 -5.88
N ASN A 178 15.23 6.55 -5.18
CA ASN A 178 16.55 6.02 -5.52
C ASN A 178 16.61 4.48 -5.34
N VAL A 179 15.99 3.94 -4.29
CA VAL A 179 15.87 2.48 -4.10
C VAL A 179 15.09 1.84 -5.24
N LEU A 180 13.93 2.40 -5.59
CA LEU A 180 13.10 1.91 -6.69
C LEU A 180 13.82 2.03 -8.04
N MET A 181 14.53 3.14 -8.29
CA MET A 181 15.30 3.32 -9.52
C MET A 181 16.41 2.28 -9.66
N ALA A 182 17.13 1.96 -8.57
CA ALA A 182 18.14 0.89 -8.57
C ALA A 182 17.51 -0.48 -8.90
N GLN A 183 16.33 -0.76 -8.35
CA GLN A 183 15.59 -1.99 -8.68
C GLN A 183 15.14 -2.00 -10.15
N MET A 184 14.62 -0.88 -10.67
CA MET A 184 14.24 -0.73 -12.08
C MET A 184 15.43 -0.96 -13.01
N ALA A 185 16.63 -0.47 -12.66
CA ALA A 185 17.86 -0.72 -13.41
C ALA A 185 18.16 -2.23 -13.51
N ARG A 186 18.10 -2.95 -12.38
CA ARG A 186 18.33 -4.40 -12.37
C ARG A 186 17.27 -5.17 -13.16
N LEU A 187 15.99 -4.84 -12.97
CA LEU A 187 14.89 -5.50 -13.65
C LEU A 187 14.93 -5.35 -15.18
N THR A 188 15.62 -4.33 -15.68
CA THR A 188 15.73 -4.03 -17.11
C THR A 188 17.11 -4.32 -17.69
N GLY A 189 17.96 -5.07 -16.95
CA GLY A 189 19.28 -5.48 -17.41
C GLY A 189 20.33 -4.36 -17.44
N ARG A 190 20.09 -3.27 -16.72
CA ARG A 190 21.00 -2.12 -16.58
C ARG A 190 21.78 -2.18 -15.27
N GLU A 191 22.24 -3.36 -14.88
CA GLU A 191 22.93 -3.62 -13.60
C GLU A 191 24.01 -2.57 -13.24
N PRO A 192 24.89 -2.12 -14.16
CA PRO A 192 25.90 -1.10 -13.84
C PRO A 192 25.30 0.26 -13.45
N GLU A 193 24.08 0.57 -13.88
CA GLU A 193 23.41 1.82 -13.56
C GLU A 193 22.76 1.80 -12.17
N ALA A 194 22.61 0.65 -11.53
CA ALA A 194 22.02 0.54 -10.19
C ALA A 194 22.91 1.15 -9.08
N ALA A 195 24.23 0.95 -9.18
CA ALA A 195 25.17 1.34 -8.14
C ALA A 195 25.16 2.83 -7.74
N PRO A 196 25.06 3.82 -8.64
CA PRO A 196 24.94 5.23 -8.24
C PRO A 196 23.66 5.53 -7.46
N TYR A 197 22.53 4.90 -7.79
CA TYR A 197 21.27 5.10 -7.07
C TYR A 197 21.33 4.45 -5.68
N GLU A 198 21.92 3.28 -5.56
CA GLU A 198 22.17 2.63 -4.25
C GLU A 198 23.08 3.47 -3.37
N ALA A 199 24.15 4.01 -3.94
CA ALA A 199 25.07 4.89 -3.21
C ALA A 199 24.35 6.19 -2.75
N LYS A 200 23.44 6.73 -3.57
CA LYS A 200 22.64 7.90 -3.19
C LYS A 200 21.63 7.54 -2.12
N ALA A 201 20.94 6.42 -2.25
CA ALA A 201 20.00 5.92 -1.23
C ALA A 201 20.70 5.72 0.12
N GLU A 202 21.88 5.10 0.14
CA GLU A 202 22.63 4.91 1.40
C GLU A 202 23.02 6.25 2.05
N LYS A 203 23.47 7.23 1.26
CA LYS A 203 23.75 8.60 1.77
C LYS A 203 22.52 9.26 2.36
N LEU A 204 21.36 9.15 1.68
CA LEU A 204 20.09 9.70 2.17
C LEU A 204 19.61 8.98 3.42
N LYS A 205 19.78 7.66 3.50
CA LYS A 205 19.47 6.88 4.70
C LYS A 205 20.26 7.36 5.91
N VAL A 206 21.57 7.57 5.75
CA VAL A 206 22.41 8.13 6.82
C VAL A 206 21.92 9.52 7.20
N LEU A 207 21.73 10.41 6.24
CA LEU A 207 21.28 11.79 6.45
C LEU A 207 19.95 11.86 7.20
N ILE A 208 18.96 11.04 6.80
CA ILE A 208 17.65 11.02 7.45
C ILE A 208 17.76 10.57 8.91
N ASN A 209 18.59 9.55 9.18
CA ASN A 209 18.81 9.09 10.53
C ASN A 209 19.57 10.11 11.40
N GLU A 210 20.53 10.85 10.83
CA GLU A 210 21.26 11.89 11.55
C GLU A 210 20.38 13.10 11.88
N LEU A 211 19.51 13.52 10.94
CA LEU A 211 18.73 14.74 11.11
C LEU A 211 17.38 14.54 11.82
N PHE A 212 16.74 13.40 11.64
CA PHE A 212 15.34 13.23 12.04
C PHE A 212 15.11 12.13 13.06
N PHE A 213 16.07 11.25 13.33
CA PHE A 213 15.88 10.16 14.28
C PHE A 213 16.35 10.55 15.69
N ASP A 214 15.46 10.40 16.67
CA ASP A 214 15.76 10.51 18.09
C ASP A 214 15.94 9.10 18.70
N PRO A 215 17.17 8.65 18.96
CA PRO A 215 17.43 7.30 19.48
C PRO A 215 17.00 7.09 20.93
N GLU A 216 16.82 8.16 21.72
CA GLU A 216 16.37 8.05 23.11
C GLU A 216 14.87 7.77 23.17
N LYS A 217 14.09 8.50 22.35
CA LYS A 217 12.64 8.29 22.25
C LYS A 217 12.26 7.18 21.28
N VAL A 218 13.16 6.78 20.41
CA VAL A 218 12.92 5.90 19.27
C VAL A 218 11.73 6.41 18.44
N CYS A 219 11.91 7.63 17.89
CA CYS A 219 10.93 8.27 17.02
C CYS A 219 11.63 9.08 15.93
N TYR A 220 10.91 9.40 14.88
CA TYR A 220 11.39 10.30 13.83
C TYR A 220 10.65 11.63 13.88
N SER A 221 11.36 12.69 13.51
CA SER A 221 10.82 14.03 13.30
C SER A 221 9.97 14.49 14.51
N ASN A 222 8.69 14.77 14.32
CA ASN A 222 7.80 15.26 15.38
C ASN A 222 6.93 14.19 16.06
N GLY A 223 7.17 12.91 15.78
CA GLY A 223 6.46 11.79 16.44
C GLY A 223 4.98 11.65 16.09
N THR A 224 4.54 12.09 14.91
CA THR A 224 3.21 11.78 14.38
C THR A 224 3.09 10.30 13.99
N GLN A 225 1.87 9.79 13.84
CA GLN A 225 1.65 8.41 13.39
C GLN A 225 2.41 8.09 12.09
N LEU A 226 2.42 9.03 11.13
CA LEU A 226 3.17 8.84 9.89
C LEU A 226 4.69 8.99 10.08
N SER A 227 5.16 9.81 11.03
CA SER A 227 6.59 9.91 11.36
C SER A 227 7.15 8.61 11.92
N TYR A 228 6.35 7.81 12.62
CA TYR A 228 6.73 6.45 13.03
C TYR A 228 6.67 5.44 11.88
N ALA A 229 5.61 5.54 11.06
CA ALA A 229 5.31 4.52 10.05
C ALA A 229 6.17 4.64 8.78
N LEU A 230 6.37 5.85 8.25
CA LEU A 230 7.05 6.06 6.97
C LEU A 230 8.48 5.49 6.94
N PRO A 231 9.32 5.68 7.97
CA PRO A 231 10.66 5.12 8.00
C PRO A 231 10.70 3.59 7.94
N LEU A 232 9.75 2.93 8.63
CA LEU A 232 9.58 1.48 8.58
C LEU A 232 9.14 1.01 7.20
N TYR A 233 8.21 1.75 6.58
CA TYR A 233 7.66 1.44 5.27
C TYR A 233 8.71 1.48 4.17
N VAL A 234 9.57 2.50 4.16
CA VAL A 234 10.61 2.66 3.14
C VAL A 234 11.93 1.95 3.51
N GLY A 235 12.09 1.45 4.75
CA GLY A 235 13.24 0.61 5.16
C GLY A 235 14.50 1.39 5.55
N ILE A 236 14.35 2.60 6.11
CA ILE A 236 15.51 3.41 6.55
C ILE A 236 15.90 3.18 8.02
N VAL A 237 15.03 2.55 8.80
CA VAL A 237 15.24 2.36 10.24
C VAL A 237 16.43 1.41 10.49
N PRO A 238 17.35 1.73 11.41
CA PRO A 238 18.37 0.77 11.82
C PRO A 238 17.74 -0.46 12.49
N GLU A 239 18.16 -1.66 12.10
CA GLU A 239 17.54 -2.96 12.45
C GLU A 239 17.22 -3.10 13.95
N GLN A 240 18.12 -2.63 14.82
CA GLN A 240 17.93 -2.72 16.28
C GLN A 240 16.75 -1.89 16.81
N TYR A 241 16.24 -0.91 16.05
CA TYR A 241 15.15 -0.05 16.47
C TYR A 241 13.80 -0.37 15.80
N GLU A 242 13.77 -1.18 14.74
CA GLU A 242 12.56 -1.44 13.95
C GLU A 242 11.38 -1.90 14.82
N LYS A 243 11.57 -2.94 15.63
CA LYS A 243 10.52 -3.48 16.50
C LYS A 243 10.03 -2.46 17.50
N ARG A 244 10.96 -1.70 18.12
CA ARG A 244 10.60 -0.69 19.10
C ARG A 244 9.87 0.49 18.47
N LEU A 245 10.28 0.91 17.28
CA LEU A 245 9.60 1.97 16.53
C LEU A 245 8.17 1.56 16.17
N ALA A 246 7.96 0.32 15.73
CA ALA A 246 6.64 -0.22 15.44
C ALA A 246 5.76 -0.34 16.70
N GLU A 247 6.36 -0.74 17.85
CA GLU A 247 5.69 -0.73 19.15
C GLU A 247 5.27 0.69 19.55
N ASN A 248 6.15 1.69 19.38
CA ASN A 248 5.86 3.08 19.67
C ASN A 248 4.73 3.62 18.77
N LEU A 249 4.70 3.25 17.48
CA LEU A 249 3.57 3.55 16.60
C LEU A 249 2.26 2.96 17.14
N ASN A 250 2.27 1.70 17.53
CA ASN A 250 1.09 1.04 18.11
C ASN A 250 0.62 1.72 19.40
N CYS A 251 1.56 2.09 20.29
CA CYS A 251 1.26 2.85 21.51
C CYS A 251 0.67 4.23 21.17
N CYS A 252 1.27 4.98 20.24
CA CYS A 252 0.77 6.28 19.80
C CYS A 252 -0.70 6.21 19.31
N ILE A 253 -1.05 5.13 18.61
CA ILE A 253 -2.42 4.92 18.14
C ILE A 253 -3.35 4.49 19.30
N ALA A 254 -2.89 3.61 20.19
CA ALA A 254 -3.66 3.19 21.34
C ALA A 254 -3.94 4.34 22.32
N ASP A 255 -2.94 5.19 22.59
CA ASP A 255 -3.05 6.38 23.44
C ASP A 255 -4.02 7.43 22.85
N ASN A 256 -4.19 7.43 21.52
CA ASN A 256 -5.20 8.24 20.82
C ASN A 256 -6.54 7.48 20.65
N ASP A 257 -6.84 6.52 21.52
CA ASP A 257 -8.06 5.72 21.48
C ASP A 257 -8.32 5.10 20.09
N TYR A 258 -7.28 4.58 19.45
CA TYR A 258 -7.31 4.03 18.09
C TYR A 258 -7.88 5.00 17.04
N SER A 259 -7.78 6.30 17.29
CA SER A 259 -8.12 7.31 16.28
C SER A 259 -6.95 7.52 15.34
N LEU A 260 -7.24 7.53 14.06
CA LEU A 260 -6.24 7.92 13.06
C LEU A 260 -5.93 9.43 13.16
N ASP A 261 -4.70 9.79 12.84
CA ASP A 261 -4.29 11.19 12.69
C ASP A 261 -3.26 11.30 11.56
N PHE A 262 -3.73 11.07 10.36
CA PHE A 262 -2.96 11.12 9.14
C PHE A 262 -3.86 11.53 7.96
N GLY A 263 -3.23 11.85 6.84
CA GLY A 263 -3.88 12.15 5.57
C GLY A 263 -3.76 11.02 4.55
N PHE A 264 -3.57 11.40 3.29
CA PHE A 264 -3.57 10.45 2.16
C PHE A 264 -2.42 9.45 2.25
N ILE A 265 -1.19 9.94 2.42
CA ILE A 265 0.01 9.09 2.51
C ILE A 265 -0.09 8.15 3.71
N GLY A 266 -0.50 8.71 4.86
CA GLY A 266 -0.68 7.92 6.08
C GLY A 266 -1.73 6.83 5.95
N SER A 267 -2.79 7.04 5.15
CA SER A 267 -3.83 6.03 4.92
C SER A 267 -3.33 4.78 4.18
N LEU A 268 -2.28 4.92 3.36
CA LEU A 268 -1.59 3.82 2.72
C LEU A 268 -0.57 3.17 3.66
N VAL A 269 0.26 3.98 4.32
CA VAL A 269 1.48 3.55 5.00
C VAL A 269 1.20 2.98 6.40
N VAL A 270 0.38 3.67 7.21
CA VAL A 270 0.19 3.31 8.63
C VAL A 270 -0.47 1.94 8.81
N PRO A 271 -1.58 1.61 8.12
CA PRO A 271 -2.20 0.29 8.22
C PRO A 271 -1.29 -0.86 7.74
N ALA A 272 -0.49 -0.62 6.70
CA ALA A 272 0.44 -1.60 6.17
C ALA A 272 1.54 -1.94 7.20
N VAL A 273 2.21 -0.91 7.72
CA VAL A 273 3.31 -1.06 8.69
C VAL A 273 2.82 -1.73 9.98
N LEU A 274 1.71 -1.28 10.56
CA LEU A 274 1.17 -1.92 11.76
C LEU A 274 0.92 -3.41 11.56
N SER A 275 0.35 -3.77 10.42
CA SER A 275 0.05 -5.16 10.10
C SER A 275 1.30 -6.00 9.87
N ASP A 276 2.31 -5.46 9.19
CA ASP A 276 3.58 -6.15 8.93
C ASP A 276 4.37 -6.43 10.22
N TYR A 277 4.19 -5.59 11.24
CA TYR A 277 4.78 -5.77 12.58
C TYR A 277 3.85 -6.47 13.59
N GLY A 278 2.72 -7.04 13.15
CA GLY A 278 1.85 -7.88 13.97
C GLY A 278 0.73 -7.13 14.72
N TYR A 279 0.51 -5.85 14.44
CA TYR A 279 -0.51 -5.01 15.09
C TYR A 279 -1.79 -4.85 14.24
N ALA A 280 -2.19 -5.89 13.52
CA ALA A 280 -3.39 -5.87 12.68
C ALA A 280 -4.68 -5.59 13.48
N ASP A 281 -4.73 -5.97 14.78
CA ASP A 281 -5.85 -5.65 15.66
C ASP A 281 -6.00 -4.14 15.92
N ALA A 282 -4.88 -3.40 16.02
CA ALA A 282 -4.92 -1.95 16.15
C ALA A 282 -5.51 -1.31 14.88
N VAL A 283 -5.13 -1.78 13.70
CA VAL A 283 -5.70 -1.33 12.43
C VAL A 283 -7.18 -1.67 12.35
N TYR A 284 -7.58 -2.87 12.73
CA TYR A 284 -8.98 -3.28 12.74
C TYR A 284 -9.83 -2.35 13.63
N ARG A 285 -9.36 -2.04 14.85
CA ARG A 285 -10.02 -1.09 15.75
C ARG A 285 -10.12 0.31 15.13
N MET A 286 -9.04 0.80 14.52
CA MET A 286 -9.00 2.10 13.84
C MET A 286 -10.01 2.16 12.69
N VAL A 287 -10.07 1.14 11.83
CA VAL A 287 -10.96 1.08 10.67
C VAL A 287 -12.42 0.94 11.07
N THR A 288 -12.72 0.19 12.13
CA THR A 288 -14.09 -0.05 12.63
C THR A 288 -14.60 1.01 13.57
N LYS A 289 -13.80 2.02 13.91
CA LYS A 289 -14.23 3.17 14.70
C LYS A 289 -15.34 3.94 13.96
N THR A 290 -16.36 4.42 14.70
CA THR A 290 -17.52 5.13 14.13
C THR A 290 -17.59 6.59 14.54
N THR A 291 -16.54 7.07 15.23
CA THR A 291 -16.36 8.48 15.59
C THR A 291 -15.34 9.15 14.69
N LEU A 292 -15.42 10.47 14.53
CA LEU A 292 -14.45 11.27 13.78
C LEU A 292 -13.05 11.23 14.47
N PRO A 293 -11.97 11.03 13.73
CA PRO A 293 -11.85 10.70 12.30
C PRO A 293 -11.85 9.18 12.06
N SER A 294 -12.60 8.69 11.09
CA SER A 294 -12.54 7.27 10.67
C SER A 294 -13.37 7.04 9.40
N TRP A 295 -13.10 5.92 8.69
CA TRP A 295 -13.96 5.45 7.60
C TRP A 295 -15.36 5.09 8.09
N GLY A 296 -15.49 4.50 9.29
CA GLY A 296 -16.77 4.16 9.89
C GLY A 296 -17.62 5.40 10.23
N TYR A 297 -16.99 6.51 10.62
CA TYR A 297 -17.68 7.78 10.82
C TYR A 297 -18.34 8.27 9.52
N TRP A 298 -17.68 8.16 8.39
CA TRP A 298 -18.27 8.54 7.10
C TRP A 298 -19.53 7.75 6.79
N ILE A 299 -19.55 6.45 7.08
CA ILE A 299 -20.71 5.58 6.82
C ILE A 299 -21.83 5.83 7.83
N GLU A 300 -21.52 5.71 9.11
CA GLU A 300 -22.53 5.67 10.16
C GLU A 300 -23.11 7.06 10.51
N GLN A 301 -22.27 8.12 10.41
CA GLN A 301 -22.69 9.47 10.78
C GLN A 301 -22.97 10.37 9.58
N CYS A 302 -22.28 10.15 8.46
CA CYS A 302 -22.41 11.01 7.28
C CYS A 302 -23.16 10.35 6.11
N GLY A 303 -23.56 9.07 6.24
CA GLY A 303 -24.30 8.34 5.21
C GLY A 303 -23.50 8.12 3.91
N ALA A 304 -22.16 7.93 4.02
CA ALA A 304 -21.28 7.81 2.88
C ALA A 304 -21.64 6.62 2.00
N THR A 305 -21.73 6.87 0.69
CA THR A 305 -21.86 5.86 -0.36
C THR A 305 -20.62 5.78 -1.25
N SER A 306 -19.63 6.62 -1.00
CA SER A 306 -18.29 6.71 -1.58
C SER A 306 -17.33 7.23 -0.52
N LEU A 307 -16.03 7.11 -0.72
CA LEU A 307 -15.03 7.70 0.15
C LEU A 307 -15.02 9.21 0.01
N PHE A 308 -14.72 9.89 1.10
CA PHE A 308 -14.58 11.34 1.13
C PHE A 308 -13.12 11.77 1.03
N GLU A 309 -12.90 13.01 0.64
CA GLU A 309 -11.57 13.60 0.53
C GLU A 309 -10.98 13.99 1.90
N THR A 310 -11.81 14.37 2.85
CA THR A 310 -11.40 14.84 4.18
C THR A 310 -12.09 14.05 5.29
N TRP A 311 -11.38 13.89 6.41
CA TRP A 311 -11.94 13.22 7.58
C TRP A 311 -13.14 13.96 8.15
N ASP A 312 -13.07 15.30 8.31
CA ASP A 312 -14.15 16.14 8.83
C ASP A 312 -14.96 16.79 7.71
N VAL A 313 -15.66 15.97 6.96
CA VAL A 313 -16.46 16.41 5.81
C VAL A 313 -17.60 17.35 6.19
N LEU A 314 -18.08 17.31 7.44
CA LEU A 314 -19.16 18.18 7.89
C LEU A 314 -18.71 19.62 8.15
N ARG A 315 -17.44 19.83 8.50
CA ARG A 315 -16.83 21.18 8.60
C ARG A 315 -16.47 21.76 7.24
N ASN A 316 -16.09 20.90 6.30
CA ASN A 316 -15.62 21.31 4.97
C ASN A 316 -16.71 21.15 3.90
N ILE A 317 -17.96 21.45 4.25
CA ILE A 317 -19.08 21.41 3.31
C ILE A 317 -18.86 22.48 2.24
N GLY A 318 -18.67 22.03 0.99
CA GLY A 318 -18.46 22.90 -0.18
C GLY A 318 -17.06 22.84 -0.78
N ASP A 319 -16.01 22.58 0.02
CA ASP A 319 -14.62 22.57 -0.47
C ASP A 319 -14.05 21.18 -0.70
N ALA A 320 -14.52 20.16 0.03
CA ALA A 320 -14.02 18.79 -0.09
C ALA A 320 -14.92 17.91 -0.96
N SER A 321 -14.30 17.05 -1.74
CA SER A 321 -15.00 16.04 -2.53
C SER A 321 -15.65 14.98 -1.64
N ARG A 322 -16.88 14.58 -1.98
CA ARG A 322 -17.57 13.44 -1.36
C ARG A 322 -17.44 12.16 -2.18
N ASN A 323 -16.58 12.16 -3.16
CA ASN A 323 -16.19 10.96 -3.90
C ASN A 323 -14.73 11.11 -4.31
N HIS A 324 -13.83 10.59 -3.47
CA HIS A 324 -12.39 10.72 -3.63
C HIS A 324 -11.73 9.37 -3.30
N PRO A 325 -10.87 8.81 -4.17
CA PRO A 325 -10.37 7.46 -3.98
C PRO A 325 -9.19 7.35 -3.01
N SER A 326 -8.46 8.43 -2.73
CA SER A 326 -7.10 8.40 -2.14
C SER A 326 -6.98 7.65 -0.82
N MET A 327 -8.00 7.68 0.03
CA MET A 327 -8.02 6.89 1.26
C MET A 327 -8.55 5.46 1.06
N GLY A 328 -8.67 4.99 -0.18
CA GLY A 328 -9.15 3.66 -0.57
C GLY A 328 -8.13 2.54 -0.49
N ALA A 329 -6.86 2.84 -0.19
CA ALA A 329 -5.83 1.85 0.08
C ALA A 329 -6.22 0.86 1.19
N VAL A 330 -7.11 1.25 2.10
CA VAL A 330 -7.67 0.39 3.15
C VAL A 330 -8.35 -0.87 2.59
N SER A 331 -8.89 -0.84 1.38
CA SER A 331 -9.47 -2.04 0.74
C SER A 331 -8.40 -3.07 0.35
N ALA A 332 -7.21 -2.64 -0.06
CA ALA A 332 -6.07 -3.53 -0.25
C ALA A 332 -5.59 -4.13 1.08
N TRP A 333 -5.56 -3.34 2.15
CA TRP A 333 -5.25 -3.84 3.49
C TRP A 333 -6.22 -4.94 3.92
N MET A 334 -7.54 -4.76 3.76
CA MET A 334 -8.54 -5.79 4.09
C MET A 334 -8.26 -7.10 3.35
N TYR A 335 -7.95 -7.00 2.09
CA TYR A 335 -7.66 -8.12 1.22
C TYR A 335 -6.35 -8.83 1.60
N LYS A 336 -5.27 -8.05 1.71
CA LYS A 336 -3.91 -8.55 1.96
C LYS A 336 -3.72 -9.05 3.40
N THR A 337 -4.36 -8.38 4.37
CA THR A 337 -4.18 -8.66 5.79
C THR A 337 -5.29 -9.54 6.35
N LEU A 338 -6.56 -9.17 6.19
CA LEU A 338 -7.65 -9.94 6.81
C LEU A 338 -7.88 -11.28 6.10
N ALA A 339 -7.83 -11.32 4.78
CA ALA A 339 -7.92 -12.58 4.02
C ALA A 339 -6.55 -13.19 3.69
N GLY A 340 -5.49 -12.40 3.71
CA GLY A 340 -4.11 -12.86 3.66
C GLY A 340 -3.54 -13.13 2.27
N ILE A 341 -4.18 -12.73 1.16
CA ILE A 341 -3.62 -12.96 -0.19
C ILE A 341 -2.67 -11.83 -0.56
N GLN A 342 -1.38 -12.15 -0.74
CA GLN A 342 -0.33 -11.18 -1.06
C GLN A 342 0.54 -11.69 -2.22
N VAL A 343 0.95 -10.78 -3.10
CA VAL A 343 1.99 -11.08 -4.09
C VAL A 343 3.33 -11.27 -3.39
N ASP A 344 4.12 -12.23 -3.85
CA ASP A 344 5.51 -12.36 -3.40
C ASP A 344 6.38 -11.42 -4.23
N PRO A 345 7.02 -10.39 -3.64
CA PRO A 345 7.84 -9.45 -4.38
C PRO A 345 9.06 -10.08 -5.05
N GLU A 346 9.55 -11.21 -4.52
CA GLU A 346 10.67 -11.96 -5.12
C GLU A 346 10.22 -12.83 -6.29
N GLN A 347 8.93 -13.17 -6.37
CA GLN A 347 8.33 -14.01 -7.41
C GLN A 347 7.06 -13.37 -7.97
N PRO A 348 7.16 -12.25 -8.70
CA PRO A 348 6.04 -11.43 -9.15
C PRO A 348 5.07 -12.21 -10.05
N ALA A 349 3.95 -11.58 -10.36
CA ALA A 349 2.85 -12.14 -11.17
C ALA A 349 2.25 -13.41 -10.55
N PHE A 350 2.24 -13.51 -9.23
CA PHE A 350 1.70 -14.65 -8.51
C PHE A 350 2.31 -16.01 -8.96
N ARG A 351 3.60 -16.02 -9.37
CA ARG A 351 4.34 -17.28 -9.55
C ARG A 351 4.41 -18.04 -8.23
N HIS A 352 4.56 -17.27 -7.16
CA HIS A 352 4.40 -17.68 -5.78
C HIS A 352 3.46 -16.71 -5.08
N VAL A 353 2.57 -17.18 -4.23
CA VAL A 353 1.65 -16.35 -3.46
C VAL A 353 1.91 -16.55 -1.97
N LEU A 354 1.86 -15.43 -1.22
CA LEU A 354 1.92 -15.48 0.22
C LEU A 354 0.49 -15.48 0.77
N ILE A 355 0.15 -16.46 1.59
CA ILE A 355 -1.13 -16.57 2.30
C ILE A 355 -0.85 -16.39 3.78
N ARG A 356 -1.11 -15.17 4.28
CA ARG A 356 -0.78 -14.74 5.65
C ARG A 356 -1.94 -13.97 6.28
N PRO A 357 -3.10 -14.62 6.54
CA PRO A 357 -4.21 -13.94 7.16
C PRO A 357 -3.91 -13.55 8.60
N ALA A 358 -4.32 -12.35 8.99
CA ALA A 358 -4.36 -11.91 10.37
C ALA A 358 -5.74 -12.28 10.96
N PHE A 359 -5.73 -13.10 11.99
CA PHE A 359 -6.94 -13.54 12.68
C PHE A 359 -7.32 -12.55 13.79
N VAL A 360 -7.72 -11.34 13.39
CA VAL A 360 -7.99 -10.25 14.32
C VAL A 360 -9.16 -10.56 15.25
N ASP A 361 -9.12 -10.02 16.47
CA ASP A 361 -10.22 -10.10 17.40
C ASP A 361 -11.43 -9.32 16.88
N GLY A 362 -12.64 -9.88 17.02
CA GLY A 362 -13.85 -9.29 16.49
C GLY A 362 -14.25 -9.75 15.08
N LEU A 363 -13.43 -10.59 14.41
CA LEU A 363 -13.84 -11.31 13.21
C LEU A 363 -13.99 -12.80 13.47
N ASN A 364 -15.12 -13.36 13.00
CA ASN A 364 -15.38 -14.80 13.04
C ASN A 364 -14.96 -15.49 11.73
N TRP A 365 -14.90 -14.73 10.63
CA TRP A 365 -14.43 -15.23 9.34
C TRP A 365 -14.03 -14.05 8.42
N ALA A 366 -13.11 -14.35 7.50
CA ALA A 366 -12.86 -13.53 6.32
C ALA A 366 -12.54 -14.43 5.13
N LYS A 367 -12.89 -13.97 3.93
CA LYS A 367 -12.61 -14.66 2.68
C LYS A 367 -12.31 -13.67 1.57
N ALA A 368 -11.41 -14.08 0.67
CA ALA A 368 -11.13 -13.36 -0.57
C ALA A 368 -10.84 -14.34 -1.71
N SER A 369 -11.06 -13.86 -2.93
CA SER A 369 -10.62 -14.49 -4.16
C SER A 369 -9.94 -13.48 -5.06
N TYR A 370 -8.96 -13.93 -5.86
CA TYR A 370 -8.27 -13.13 -6.86
C TYR A 370 -8.11 -13.91 -8.15
N ASP A 371 -8.67 -13.38 -9.23
CA ASP A 371 -8.53 -13.93 -10.57
C ASP A 371 -7.22 -13.41 -11.20
N SER A 372 -6.12 -14.08 -10.86
CA SER A 372 -4.80 -13.77 -11.39
C SER A 372 -4.65 -14.22 -12.85
N GLN A 373 -3.62 -13.74 -13.54
CA GLN A 373 -3.27 -14.23 -14.88
C GLN A 373 -3.01 -15.76 -14.95
N ARG A 374 -2.84 -16.41 -13.79
CA ARG A 374 -2.56 -17.84 -13.65
C ARG A 374 -3.77 -18.64 -13.19
N GLY A 375 -4.89 -17.98 -12.94
CA GLY A 375 -6.13 -18.56 -12.43
C GLY A 375 -6.49 -18.02 -11.04
N GLU A 376 -7.59 -18.51 -10.52
CA GLU A 376 -8.20 -18.02 -9.29
C GLU A 376 -7.49 -18.53 -8.04
N ILE A 377 -7.02 -17.60 -7.20
CA ILE A 377 -6.50 -17.84 -5.87
C ILE A 377 -7.65 -17.60 -4.88
N ARG A 378 -7.82 -18.47 -3.87
CA ARG A 378 -8.78 -18.27 -2.79
C ARG A 378 -8.14 -18.47 -1.43
N SER A 379 -8.51 -17.63 -0.49
CA SER A 379 -8.22 -17.75 0.94
C SER A 379 -9.49 -17.49 1.72
N ALA A 380 -9.87 -18.42 2.60
CA ALA A 380 -11.06 -18.29 3.44
C ALA A 380 -10.81 -18.93 4.79
N TRP A 381 -10.96 -18.18 5.85
CA TRP A 381 -10.84 -18.70 7.21
C TRP A 381 -12.08 -18.44 8.04
N GLU A 382 -12.29 -19.29 9.01
CA GLU A 382 -13.33 -19.20 10.01
C GLU A 382 -12.81 -19.58 11.39
N ARG A 383 -13.33 -18.91 12.42
CA ARG A 383 -13.01 -19.08 13.83
C ARG A 383 -14.17 -19.72 14.55
N ASN A 384 -13.90 -20.78 15.32
CA ASN A 384 -14.85 -21.38 16.24
C ASN A 384 -14.16 -21.56 17.61
N GLY A 385 -14.44 -20.64 18.52
CA GLY A 385 -13.66 -20.49 19.76
C GLY A 385 -12.20 -20.16 19.44
N ASP A 386 -11.28 -20.93 19.98
CA ASP A 386 -9.83 -20.77 19.75
C ASP A 386 -9.35 -21.49 18.48
N ARG A 387 -10.25 -22.23 17.81
CA ARG A 387 -9.91 -23.00 16.62
C ARG A 387 -10.14 -22.17 15.35
N ILE A 388 -9.09 -22.07 14.54
CA ILE A 388 -9.12 -21.50 13.19
C ILE A 388 -9.09 -22.62 12.15
N THR A 389 -9.95 -22.53 11.16
CA THR A 389 -9.88 -23.33 9.93
C THR A 389 -9.64 -22.39 8.74
N LEU A 390 -8.51 -22.59 8.05
CA LEU A 390 -8.13 -21.84 6.84
C LEU A 390 -8.21 -22.78 5.62
N ASN A 391 -9.03 -22.41 4.64
CA ASN A 391 -9.12 -23.09 3.35
C ASN A 391 -8.41 -22.24 2.29
N VAL A 392 -7.52 -22.87 1.52
CA VAL A 392 -6.70 -22.22 0.48
C VAL A 392 -6.85 -22.96 -0.83
N GLN A 393 -7.02 -22.22 -1.93
CA GLN A 393 -6.98 -22.78 -3.28
C GLN A 393 -5.90 -22.08 -4.09
N ILE A 394 -4.98 -22.87 -4.65
CA ILE A 394 -3.87 -22.41 -5.48
C ILE A 394 -4.05 -23.00 -6.89
N PRO A 395 -4.12 -22.15 -7.93
CA PRO A 395 -4.28 -22.61 -9.32
C PRO A 395 -3.09 -23.41 -9.83
N ALA A 396 -3.24 -24.01 -11.01
CA ALA A 396 -2.19 -24.79 -11.65
C ALA A 396 -0.93 -23.95 -11.91
N ASN A 397 0.25 -24.61 -11.83
CA ASN A 397 1.56 -24.01 -12.09
C ASN A 397 1.93 -22.85 -11.13
N MET A 398 1.35 -22.83 -9.94
CA MET A 398 1.68 -21.90 -8.88
C MET A 398 2.13 -22.63 -7.62
N THR A 399 2.85 -21.92 -6.78
CA THR A 399 3.18 -22.33 -5.41
C THR A 399 2.71 -21.28 -4.42
N ALA A 400 2.59 -21.65 -3.14
CA ALA A 400 2.28 -20.70 -2.08
C ALA A 400 3.09 -20.98 -0.81
N THR A 401 3.31 -19.93 -0.03
CA THR A 401 3.69 -20.02 1.37
C THR A 401 2.47 -19.65 2.22
N VAL A 402 2.03 -20.58 3.07
CA VAL A 402 0.93 -20.36 4.03
C VAL A 402 1.53 -20.20 5.41
N SER A 403 1.39 -19.03 6.01
CA SER A 403 1.90 -18.71 7.36
C SER A 403 0.76 -18.66 8.35
N LEU A 404 0.93 -19.31 9.51
CA LEU A 404 -0.06 -19.44 10.58
C LEU A 404 0.59 -19.10 11.93
N PRO A 405 -0.12 -18.47 12.87
CA PRO A 405 0.47 -17.97 14.12
C PRO A 405 0.81 -19.08 15.14
N SER A 406 0.26 -20.28 14.97
CA SER A 406 0.44 -21.39 15.92
C SER A 406 1.48 -22.40 15.44
N ALA A 407 2.23 -22.97 16.36
CA ALA A 407 3.15 -24.09 16.08
C ALA A 407 2.41 -25.44 15.91
N ALA A 408 1.20 -25.56 16.49
CA ALA A 408 0.35 -26.76 16.42
C ALA A 408 -0.67 -26.60 15.27
N VAL A 409 -0.29 -27.04 14.08
CA VAL A 409 -1.12 -26.96 12.88
C VAL A 409 -1.35 -28.34 12.29
N GLU A 410 -2.61 -28.68 12.06
CA GLU A 410 -3.01 -29.79 11.22
C GLU A 410 -3.21 -29.30 9.78
N ALA A 411 -2.46 -29.84 8.84
CA ALA A 411 -2.51 -29.47 7.44
C ALA A 411 -2.95 -30.67 6.59
N VAL A 412 -4.04 -30.52 5.86
CA VAL A 412 -4.62 -31.58 5.01
C VAL A 412 -4.75 -31.07 3.57
N GLY A 413 -4.16 -31.83 2.64
CA GLY A 413 -4.41 -31.65 1.21
C GLY A 413 -5.76 -32.27 0.83
N CYS A 414 -6.67 -31.50 0.26
CA CYS A 414 -7.91 -32.00 -0.28
C CYS A 414 -7.66 -32.71 -1.63
N LYS A 415 -8.36 -33.83 -1.88
CA LYS A 415 -8.23 -34.60 -3.14
C LYS A 415 -6.84 -35.20 -3.41
N GLY A 416 -6.13 -35.68 -2.40
CA GLY A 416 -4.88 -36.44 -2.56
C GLY A 416 -3.60 -35.59 -2.62
N ASN A 417 -3.66 -34.29 -2.44
CA ASN A 417 -2.52 -33.37 -2.54
C ASN A 417 -1.61 -33.29 -1.28
N ALA A 418 -1.79 -34.17 -0.30
CA ALA A 418 -1.00 -34.17 0.95
C ALA A 418 0.52 -34.24 0.75
N LYS A 419 0.98 -34.83 -0.35
CA LYS A 419 2.40 -34.94 -0.71
C LYS A 419 3.05 -33.59 -1.07
N ASN A 420 2.26 -32.55 -1.32
CA ASN A 420 2.72 -31.24 -1.75
C ASN A 420 2.79 -30.23 -0.59
N ILE A 421 2.63 -30.66 0.66
CA ILE A 421 2.73 -29.81 1.85
C ILE A 421 4.09 -30.01 2.48
N ARG A 422 4.89 -28.95 2.56
CA ARG A 422 6.22 -28.97 3.19
C ARG A 422 6.33 -27.86 4.22
N LYS A 423 6.60 -28.22 5.48
CA LYS A 423 6.90 -27.24 6.54
C LYS A 423 8.23 -26.54 6.23
N ILE A 424 8.25 -25.22 6.38
CA ILE A 424 9.42 -24.36 6.16
C ILE A 424 9.60 -23.38 7.31
N THR A 425 10.76 -22.74 7.37
CA THR A 425 10.99 -21.58 8.24
C THR A 425 10.68 -20.31 7.45
N ASP A 426 9.81 -19.47 7.98
CA ASP A 426 9.54 -18.13 7.43
C ASP A 426 9.99 -17.08 8.46
N LYS A 427 11.00 -16.29 8.10
CA LYS A 427 11.57 -15.25 8.99
C LYS A 427 10.57 -14.14 9.34
N LYS A 428 9.53 -13.97 8.53
CA LYS A 428 8.48 -12.95 8.72
C LYS A 428 7.26 -13.48 9.47
N SER A 429 7.27 -14.77 9.89
CA SER A 429 6.17 -15.38 10.64
C SER A 429 6.62 -15.74 12.05
N SER A 430 5.85 -15.33 13.06
CA SER A 430 6.04 -15.73 14.44
C SER A 430 5.64 -17.19 14.74
N GLY A 431 4.98 -17.85 13.77
CA GLY A 431 4.43 -19.20 13.90
C GLY A 431 5.08 -20.20 12.96
N VAL A 432 4.25 -20.97 12.26
CA VAL A 432 4.69 -21.99 11.32
C VAL A 432 4.31 -21.61 9.89
N ALA A 433 5.17 -21.93 8.94
CA ALA A 433 4.92 -21.75 7.52
C ALA A 433 4.97 -23.07 6.75
N TYR A 434 4.14 -23.16 5.73
CA TYR A 434 4.07 -24.30 4.81
C TYR A 434 4.22 -23.84 3.37
N ARG A 435 5.13 -24.46 2.65
CA ARG A 435 5.15 -24.35 1.18
C ARG A 435 4.23 -25.41 0.59
N ILE A 436 3.35 -24.97 -0.32
CA ILE A 436 2.38 -25.80 -1.00
C ILE A 436 2.44 -25.58 -2.53
N GLY A 437 2.04 -26.60 -3.28
CA GLY A 437 1.84 -26.49 -4.73
C GLY A 437 0.41 -26.11 -5.10
N SER A 438 0.05 -26.30 -6.37
CA SER A 438 -1.32 -26.16 -6.85
C SER A 438 -2.26 -27.17 -6.20
N GLY A 439 -3.50 -26.75 -5.92
CA GLY A 439 -4.52 -27.61 -5.31
C GLY A 439 -5.36 -26.88 -4.26
N ALA A 440 -6.20 -27.64 -3.58
CA ALA A 440 -7.00 -27.18 -2.45
C ALA A 440 -6.45 -27.77 -1.15
N TYR A 441 -6.35 -26.92 -0.13
CA TYR A 441 -5.75 -27.24 1.16
C TYR A 441 -6.60 -26.74 2.30
N ARG A 442 -6.59 -27.45 3.43
CA ARG A 442 -7.18 -27.03 4.68
C ARG A 442 -6.12 -27.07 5.77
N PHE A 443 -6.02 -25.98 6.50
CA PHE A 443 -5.18 -25.86 7.68
C PHE A 443 -6.07 -25.62 8.89
N THR A 444 -5.76 -26.28 9.99
CA THR A 444 -6.45 -26.06 11.26
C THR A 444 -5.42 -25.81 12.33
N CYS A 445 -5.61 -24.75 13.09
CA CYS A 445 -4.74 -24.41 14.21
C CYS A 445 -5.57 -23.85 15.38
N THR A 446 -4.95 -23.83 16.56
CA THR A 446 -5.50 -23.15 17.73
C THR A 446 -4.71 -21.86 17.94
N ILE A 447 -5.39 -20.76 18.17
CA ILE A 447 -4.81 -19.48 18.59
C ILE A 447 -5.10 -19.27 20.06
N ASN A 448 -4.09 -18.86 20.81
CA ASN A 448 -4.20 -18.55 22.24
C ASN A 448 -4.68 -17.12 22.44
#